data_ac90e2a7a32919b75db90f44f7a48dd5
#
_entry.id   ac90e2a7a32919b75db90f44f7a48dd5
#
_cell.length_a   1.000
_cell.length_b   1.000
_cell.length_c   1.000
_cell.angle_alpha   90.00
_cell.angle_beta   90.00
_cell.angle_gamma   90.00
#
_symmetry.space_group_name_H-M   'P 1'
#
loop_
_entity.id
_entity.type
_entity.pdbx_description
1 polymer ?
#
loop_
_entity_poly.entity_id
_entity_poly.type
_entity_poly.pdbx_seq_one_letter_code
_entity_poly.pdbx_strand_id
1 'polypeptide(L)'
;MAKNYEEEAKAILKLVGENNVDSVTHCQTRLRFVVKDRKAIDDKALEKLPEVKGVFYGSGQYQVIIGTGVVNDVYAAIAKLGTVNAIYGKDDADTAGKTSNEHKTVVQRLMAMLSGIFIPIIPVIAATGLFLGLKSAATNAQVLKLFGAVPSDIPASLTSVISVLTDTVFAFLPALIVWSTFRYFKGTPIIGIVIGLMLVSPILPNAYSVADGSAKAIMLFGWLPVVGSQGSVLTALVAGFIGAKL
;
A
#
# COMPACT_ATOMS: atom_id res chain seq x y z
N MET A 1 23.17 -20.89 16.53
CA MET A 1 22.07 -21.39 17.38
C MET A 1 20.85 -20.49 17.08
N ALA A 2 19.72 -21.08 16.68
CA ALA A 2 18.49 -20.33 16.51
C ALA A 2 18.04 -19.83 17.89
N LYS A 3 17.86 -18.51 18.03
CA LYS A 3 17.39 -17.90 19.28
C LYS A 3 15.95 -18.33 19.50
N ASN A 4 15.66 -18.91 20.67
CA ASN A 4 14.29 -19.32 21.00
C ASN A 4 13.50 -18.09 21.45
N TYR A 5 12.54 -17.64 20.63
CA TYR A 5 11.71 -16.47 20.91
C TYR A 5 10.43 -16.80 21.69
N GLU A 6 10.27 -18.02 22.20
CA GLU A 6 9.07 -18.43 22.95
C GLU A 6 8.93 -17.68 24.28
N GLU A 7 10.04 -17.44 24.97
CA GLU A 7 10.02 -16.67 26.22
C GLU A 7 9.64 -15.21 25.98
N GLU A 8 10.18 -14.60 24.92
CA GLU A 8 9.84 -13.24 24.51
C GLU A 8 8.36 -13.12 24.12
N ALA A 9 7.85 -14.09 23.35
CA ALA A 9 6.45 -14.16 22.96
C ALA A 9 5.51 -14.25 24.18
N LYS A 10 5.84 -15.10 25.16
CA LYS A 10 5.11 -15.22 26.42
C LYS A 10 5.15 -13.94 27.25
N ALA A 11 6.32 -13.30 27.34
CA ALA A 11 6.47 -12.04 28.06
C ALA A 11 5.64 -10.92 27.45
N ILE A 12 5.66 -10.80 26.12
CA ILE A 12 4.85 -9.82 25.40
C ILE A 12 3.35 -10.08 25.64
N LEU A 13 2.87 -11.32 25.46
CA LEU A 13 1.47 -11.66 25.66
C LEU A 13 1.00 -11.43 27.10
N LYS A 14 1.84 -11.75 28.08
CA LYS A 14 1.53 -11.51 29.49
C LYS A 14 1.36 -10.03 29.80
N LEU A 15 2.21 -9.16 29.23
CA LEU A 15 2.18 -7.71 29.46
C LEU A 15 1.05 -7.02 28.68
N VAL A 16 0.72 -7.50 27.48
CA VAL A 16 -0.44 -7.01 26.73
C VAL A 16 -1.75 -7.51 27.33
N GLY A 17 -1.69 -8.67 28.02
CA GLY A 17 -2.82 -9.35 28.62
C GLY A 17 -3.48 -10.32 27.63
N GLU A 18 -3.33 -11.62 27.84
CA GLU A 18 -3.88 -12.65 26.93
C GLU A 18 -5.39 -12.52 26.74
N ASN A 19 -6.13 -12.24 27.80
CA ASN A 19 -7.58 -12.03 27.74
C ASN A 19 -7.99 -10.65 27.17
N ASN A 20 -7.04 -9.72 27.05
CA ASN A 20 -7.21 -8.39 26.51
C ASN A 20 -7.00 -8.37 24.99
N VAL A 21 -6.45 -9.43 24.38
CA VAL A 21 -6.15 -9.53 22.97
C VAL A 21 -7.26 -10.27 22.23
N ASP A 22 -7.89 -9.59 21.26
CA ASP A 22 -8.85 -10.21 20.34
C ASP A 22 -8.13 -10.89 19.16
N SER A 23 -7.09 -10.27 18.64
CA SER A 23 -6.29 -10.83 17.55
C SER A 23 -4.90 -10.22 17.49
N VAL A 24 -3.96 -10.95 16.90
CA VAL A 24 -2.60 -10.50 16.61
C VAL A 24 -2.26 -10.73 15.15
N THR A 25 -1.62 -9.73 14.54
CA THR A 25 -1.03 -9.78 13.20
C THR A 25 0.35 -9.17 13.25
N HIS A 26 1.12 -9.25 12.18
CA HIS A 26 2.40 -8.59 12.10
C HIS A 26 2.62 -7.94 10.73
N CYS A 27 3.48 -6.93 10.67
CA CYS A 27 4.09 -6.42 9.45
C CYS A 27 5.60 -6.69 9.49
N GLN A 28 6.36 -6.11 8.56
CA GLN A 28 7.81 -6.36 8.46
C GLN A 28 8.61 -6.02 9.73
N THR A 29 8.09 -5.14 10.60
CA THR A 29 8.84 -4.64 11.77
C THR A 29 8.06 -4.65 13.07
N ARG A 30 6.73 -4.93 13.06
CA ARG A 30 5.86 -4.74 14.24
C ARG A 30 4.87 -5.87 14.40
N LEU A 31 4.60 -6.23 15.65
CA LEU A 31 3.38 -6.94 16.02
C LEU A 31 2.24 -5.93 16.18
N ARG A 32 1.04 -6.31 15.77
CA ARG A 32 -0.17 -5.49 15.85
C ARG A 32 -1.25 -6.27 16.58
N PHE A 33 -1.61 -5.79 17.74
CA PHE A 33 -2.63 -6.37 18.59
C PHE A 33 -3.92 -5.56 18.49
N VAL A 34 -5.04 -6.23 18.29
CA VAL A 34 -6.36 -5.68 18.54
C VAL A 34 -6.67 -5.96 20.00
N VAL A 35 -6.79 -4.91 20.81
CA VAL A 35 -6.97 -5.03 22.25
C VAL A 35 -8.30 -4.42 22.67
N LYS A 36 -8.91 -5.02 23.71
CA LYS A 36 -10.19 -4.58 24.28
C LYS A 36 -10.03 -3.31 25.11
N ASP A 37 -9.02 -3.29 25.96
CA ASP A 37 -8.69 -2.14 26.81
C ASP A 37 -7.20 -1.75 26.68
N ARG A 38 -6.96 -0.56 26.10
CA ARG A 38 -5.64 0.02 25.97
C ARG A 38 -5.01 0.39 27.31
N LYS A 39 -5.82 0.81 28.28
CA LYS A 39 -5.34 1.33 29.57
C LYS A 39 -4.79 0.22 30.48
N ALA A 40 -5.13 -1.03 30.21
CA ALA A 40 -4.65 -2.18 30.95
C ALA A 40 -3.19 -2.55 30.61
N ILE A 41 -2.57 -1.91 29.61
CA ILE A 41 -1.24 -2.26 29.11
C ILE A 41 -0.21 -1.27 29.65
N ASP A 42 0.87 -1.83 30.27
CA ASP A 42 2.01 -1.04 30.74
C ASP A 42 3.09 -0.94 29.64
N ASP A 43 3.13 0.22 28.98
CA ASP A 43 4.10 0.52 27.92
C ASP A 43 5.54 0.40 28.41
N LYS A 44 5.82 0.93 29.61
CA LYS A 44 7.18 0.93 30.16
C LYS A 44 7.69 -0.48 30.49
N ALA A 45 6.80 -1.38 30.86
CA ALA A 45 7.16 -2.77 31.09
C ALA A 45 7.48 -3.49 29.77
N LEU A 46 6.71 -3.22 28.69
CA LEU A 46 6.95 -3.76 27.37
C LEU A 46 8.26 -3.25 26.74
N GLU A 47 8.55 -1.97 26.88
CA GLU A 47 9.79 -1.36 26.36
C GLU A 47 11.07 -1.87 27.03
N LYS A 48 10.97 -2.52 28.19
CA LYS A 48 12.11 -3.16 28.87
C LYS A 48 12.48 -4.54 28.30
N LEU A 49 11.62 -5.13 27.47
CA LEU A 49 11.90 -6.42 26.86
C LEU A 49 13.02 -6.30 25.81
N PRO A 50 13.95 -7.27 25.73
CA PRO A 50 15.16 -7.18 24.90
C PRO A 50 14.90 -6.93 23.40
N GLU A 51 13.84 -7.53 22.87
CA GLU A 51 13.52 -7.43 21.43
C GLU A 51 12.53 -6.27 21.12
N VAL A 52 11.95 -5.64 22.13
CA VAL A 52 11.02 -4.51 21.95
C VAL A 52 11.78 -3.21 21.84
N LYS A 53 11.63 -2.54 20.69
CA LYS A 53 12.27 -1.24 20.38
C LYS A 53 11.38 -0.05 20.70
N GLY A 54 10.12 -0.29 20.97
CA GLY A 54 9.14 0.71 21.33
C GLY A 54 7.72 0.20 21.14
N VAL A 55 6.77 0.93 21.70
CA VAL A 55 5.34 0.62 21.61
C VAL A 55 4.56 1.84 21.13
N PHE A 56 3.47 1.60 20.44
CA PHE A 56 2.66 2.66 19.88
C PHE A 56 1.19 2.23 19.77
N TYR A 57 0.27 3.12 20.09
CA TYR A 57 -1.15 2.90 19.85
C TYR A 57 -1.66 3.84 18.78
N GLY A 58 -2.20 3.29 17.70
CA GLY A 58 -2.75 4.05 16.59
C GLY A 58 -3.63 3.22 15.69
N SER A 59 -4.57 3.87 15.02
CA SER A 59 -5.54 3.21 14.12
C SER A 59 -6.35 2.09 14.79
N GLY A 60 -6.58 2.18 16.12
CA GLY A 60 -7.31 1.19 16.88
C GLY A 60 -6.52 -0.10 17.17
N GLN A 61 -5.20 -0.10 16.98
CA GLN A 61 -4.32 -1.23 17.24
C GLN A 61 -3.18 -0.84 18.18
N TYR A 62 -2.82 -1.75 19.06
CA TYR A 62 -1.63 -1.65 19.86
C TYR A 62 -0.45 -2.30 19.12
N GLN A 63 0.59 -1.54 18.87
CA GLN A 63 1.72 -1.95 18.05
C GLN A 63 2.99 -2.07 18.88
N VAL A 64 3.65 -3.21 18.80
CA VAL A 64 4.93 -3.48 19.44
C VAL A 64 6.01 -3.56 18.36
N ILE A 65 6.96 -2.63 18.37
CA ILE A 65 8.03 -2.54 17.39
C ILE A 65 9.15 -3.48 17.80
N ILE A 66 9.43 -4.47 16.95
CA ILE A 66 10.48 -5.48 17.19
C ILE A 66 11.64 -5.31 16.21
N GLY A 67 11.33 -5.10 14.92
CA GLY A 67 12.29 -4.96 13.84
C GLY A 67 12.23 -6.08 12.82
N THR A 68 12.94 -5.86 11.70
CA THR A 68 12.96 -6.77 10.55
C THR A 68 13.58 -8.13 10.92
N GLY A 69 12.98 -9.20 10.43
CA GLY A 69 13.44 -10.58 10.64
C GLY A 69 12.93 -11.20 11.94
N VAL A 70 13.23 -10.59 13.07
CA VAL A 70 12.85 -11.11 14.41
C VAL A 70 11.33 -11.12 14.61
N VAL A 71 10.60 -10.16 14.02
CA VAL A 71 9.15 -10.08 14.18
C VAL A 71 8.42 -11.34 13.69
N ASN A 72 8.91 -11.96 12.63
CA ASN A 72 8.31 -13.19 12.09
C ASN A 72 8.45 -14.36 13.06
N ASP A 73 9.62 -14.47 13.69
CA ASP A 73 9.92 -15.56 14.64
C ASP A 73 9.12 -15.39 15.94
N VAL A 74 9.04 -14.16 16.47
CA VAL A 74 8.22 -13.85 17.65
C VAL A 74 6.74 -14.06 17.35
N TYR A 75 6.26 -13.66 16.18
CA TYR A 75 4.88 -13.89 15.77
C TYR A 75 4.57 -15.39 15.64
N ALA A 76 5.46 -16.16 15.02
CA ALA A 76 5.31 -17.60 14.91
C ALA A 76 5.30 -18.29 16.30
N ALA A 77 6.08 -17.78 17.24
CA ALA A 77 6.06 -18.25 18.64
C ALA A 77 4.72 -17.93 19.33
N ILE A 78 4.19 -16.70 19.15
CA ILE A 78 2.85 -16.31 19.65
C ILE A 78 1.76 -17.22 19.08
N ALA A 79 1.82 -17.49 17.78
CA ALA A 79 0.84 -18.35 17.10
C ALA A 79 0.86 -19.80 17.61
N LYS A 80 2.04 -20.32 17.93
CA LYS A 80 2.20 -21.68 18.52
C LYS A 80 1.64 -21.78 19.93
N LEU A 81 1.63 -20.70 20.71
CA LEU A 81 1.06 -20.69 22.04
C LEU A 81 -0.46 -20.90 22.06
N GLY A 82 -1.14 -20.58 20.95
CA GLY A 82 -2.57 -20.84 20.75
C GLY A 82 -3.52 -20.05 21.66
N THR A 83 -3.00 -19.13 22.48
CA THR A 83 -3.77 -18.35 23.46
C THR A 83 -4.52 -17.17 22.83
N VAL A 84 -4.12 -16.76 21.65
CA VAL A 84 -4.73 -15.63 20.91
C VAL A 84 -4.97 -16.00 19.44
N ASN A 85 -5.98 -15.39 18.82
CA ASN A 85 -6.27 -15.59 17.41
C ASN A 85 -5.15 -14.97 16.55
N ALA A 86 -4.14 -15.76 16.19
CA ALA A 86 -3.10 -15.38 15.26
C ALA A 86 -3.63 -15.50 13.84
N ILE A 87 -3.71 -14.39 13.12
CA ILE A 87 -4.20 -14.36 11.74
C ILE A 87 -3.01 -14.56 10.81
N TYR A 88 -2.75 -15.81 10.41
CA TYR A 88 -1.68 -16.17 9.49
C TYR A 88 -1.94 -15.66 8.08
N GLY A 89 -0.92 -15.07 7.45
CA GLY A 89 -0.87 -14.89 5.99
C GLY A 89 -1.78 -13.81 5.40
N LYS A 90 -2.27 -12.87 6.20
CA LYS A 90 -2.96 -11.70 5.66
C LYS A 90 -2.01 -10.52 5.61
N ASP A 91 -1.62 -10.16 4.40
CA ASP A 91 -0.92 -8.91 4.09
C ASP A 91 -1.63 -7.71 4.73
N ASP A 92 -0.85 -6.69 5.09
CA ASP A 92 -1.25 -5.47 5.82
C ASP A 92 -2.53 -4.77 5.34
N ALA A 93 -2.93 -4.99 4.09
CA ALA A 93 -4.13 -4.43 3.49
C ALA A 93 -5.45 -5.00 4.07
N ASP A 94 -5.46 -6.27 4.51
CA ASP A 94 -6.69 -6.94 5.00
C ASP A 94 -6.99 -6.64 6.47
N THR A 95 -6.00 -6.21 7.26
CA THR A 95 -6.15 -6.02 8.70
C THR A 95 -6.59 -4.60 9.07
N ALA A 96 -6.28 -3.62 8.22
CA ALA A 96 -6.73 -2.24 8.42
C ALA A 96 -8.28 -2.09 8.37
N GLY A 97 -8.97 -3.07 7.79
CA GLY A 97 -10.44 -3.05 7.63
C GLY A 97 -11.26 -3.66 8.77
N LYS A 98 -10.64 -4.40 9.72
CA LYS A 98 -11.38 -5.18 10.74
C LYS A 98 -11.43 -4.57 12.14
N THR A 99 -10.79 -3.44 12.39
CA THR A 99 -10.91 -2.76 13.66
C THR A 99 -12.27 -2.06 13.77
N SER A 100 -13.13 -2.61 14.60
CA SER A 100 -14.39 -2.02 15.14
C SER A 100 -15.03 -0.93 14.25
N ASN A 101 -15.96 -1.36 13.41
CA ASN A 101 -16.76 -0.47 12.55
C ASN A 101 -17.75 0.41 13.33
N GLU A 102 -17.85 0.28 14.63
CA GLU A 102 -18.99 0.83 15.38
C GLU A 102 -18.94 2.34 15.61
N HIS A 103 -17.77 3.01 15.42
CA HIS A 103 -17.69 4.46 15.62
C HIS A 103 -16.88 5.25 14.58
N LYS A 104 -16.60 4.68 13.40
CA LYS A 104 -15.89 5.43 12.35
C LYS A 104 -16.84 6.37 11.62
N THR A 105 -16.51 7.66 11.59
CA THR A 105 -17.21 8.63 10.73
C THR A 105 -17.07 8.24 9.25
N VAL A 106 -17.99 8.72 8.40
CA VAL A 106 -17.98 8.45 6.95
C VAL A 106 -16.61 8.82 6.34
N VAL A 107 -16.03 9.95 6.79
CA VAL A 107 -14.70 10.41 6.34
C VAL A 107 -13.60 9.43 6.73
N GLN A 108 -13.62 8.91 7.96
CA GLN A 108 -12.63 7.91 8.40
C GLN A 108 -12.74 6.60 7.62
N ARG A 109 -13.95 6.17 7.25
CA ARG A 109 -14.16 4.99 6.39
C ARG A 109 -13.62 5.22 4.99
N LEU A 110 -13.87 6.41 4.42
CA LEU A 110 -13.33 6.78 3.10
C LEU A 110 -11.80 6.80 3.11
N MET A 111 -11.19 7.41 4.13
CA MET A 111 -9.73 7.46 4.27
C MET A 111 -9.11 6.06 4.45
N ALA A 112 -9.75 5.19 5.23
CA ALA A 112 -9.29 3.81 5.39
C ALA A 112 -9.38 3.01 4.07
N MET A 113 -10.46 3.22 3.31
CA MET A 113 -10.63 2.60 1.98
C MET A 113 -9.54 3.08 1.01
N LEU A 114 -9.34 4.39 0.90
CA LEU A 114 -8.29 4.96 0.04
C LEU A 114 -6.90 4.44 0.44
N SER A 115 -6.59 4.45 1.74
CA SER A 115 -5.32 3.89 2.22
C SER A 115 -5.15 2.43 1.82
N GLY A 116 -6.18 1.59 1.99
CA GLY A 116 -6.12 0.17 1.63
C GLY A 116 -5.91 -0.08 0.13
N ILE A 117 -6.42 0.82 -0.72
CA ILE A 117 -6.24 0.75 -2.18
C ILE A 117 -4.84 1.24 -2.57
N PHE A 118 -4.32 2.32 -1.95
CA PHE A 118 -3.06 2.94 -2.37
C PHE A 118 -1.81 2.29 -1.77
N ILE A 119 -1.87 1.70 -0.57
CA ILE A 119 -0.72 1.08 0.10
C ILE A 119 0.06 0.10 -0.80
N PRO A 120 -0.56 -0.82 -1.56
CA PRO A 120 0.17 -1.72 -2.44
C PRO A 120 0.86 -1.02 -3.62
N ILE A 121 0.40 0.17 -4.00
CA ILE A 121 0.88 0.93 -5.16
C ILE A 121 2.00 1.91 -4.77
N ILE A 122 2.02 2.35 -3.50
CA ILE A 122 3.02 3.32 -2.98
C ILE A 122 4.47 2.95 -3.32
N PRO A 123 4.94 1.68 -3.15
CA PRO A 123 6.33 1.33 -3.48
C PRO A 123 6.66 1.56 -4.94
N VAL A 124 5.72 1.29 -5.85
CA VAL A 124 5.91 1.49 -7.30
C VAL A 124 6.00 2.98 -7.62
N ILE A 125 5.09 3.80 -7.07
CA ILE A 125 5.10 5.26 -7.27
C ILE A 125 6.38 5.87 -6.69
N ALA A 126 6.79 5.45 -5.48
CA ALA A 126 7.99 5.94 -4.82
C ALA A 126 9.27 5.61 -5.62
N ALA A 127 9.39 4.37 -6.10
CA ALA A 127 10.51 3.96 -6.96
C ALA A 127 10.53 4.78 -8.27
N THR A 128 9.37 4.96 -8.90
CA THR A 128 9.25 5.76 -10.13
C THR A 128 9.64 7.22 -9.90
N GLY A 129 9.20 7.81 -8.78
CA GLY A 129 9.58 9.16 -8.38
C GLY A 129 11.08 9.31 -8.15
N LEU A 130 11.73 8.28 -7.55
CA LEU A 130 13.18 8.24 -7.37
C LEU A 130 13.90 8.23 -8.72
N PHE A 131 13.47 7.40 -9.68
CA PHE A 131 14.05 7.36 -11.03
C PHE A 131 13.86 8.67 -11.79
N LEU A 132 12.70 9.33 -11.64
CA LEU A 132 12.48 10.67 -12.21
C LEU A 132 13.42 11.71 -11.60
N GLY A 133 13.61 11.69 -10.29
CA GLY A 133 14.55 12.56 -9.60
C GLY A 133 15.98 12.33 -10.07
N LEU A 134 16.39 11.05 -10.21
CA LEU A 134 17.71 10.68 -10.72
C LEU A 134 17.92 11.15 -12.15
N LYS A 135 16.93 10.95 -13.03
CA LYS A 135 16.97 11.47 -14.41
C LYS A 135 17.09 12.99 -14.44
N SER A 136 16.29 13.69 -13.63
CA SER A 136 16.33 15.14 -13.54
C SER A 136 17.69 15.64 -13.08
N ALA A 137 18.27 15.01 -12.07
CA ALA A 137 19.62 15.34 -11.60
C ALA A 137 20.70 15.08 -12.67
N ALA A 138 20.60 13.94 -13.39
CA ALA A 138 21.54 13.54 -14.44
C ALA A 138 21.45 14.43 -15.71
N THR A 139 20.34 15.12 -15.92
CA THR A 139 20.17 16.05 -17.06
C THR A 139 20.36 17.51 -16.69
N ASN A 140 20.46 17.83 -15.40
CA ASN A 140 20.60 19.21 -14.92
C ASN A 140 22.08 19.63 -14.93
N ALA A 141 22.42 20.60 -15.79
CA ALA A 141 23.79 21.11 -15.93
C ALA A 141 24.36 21.73 -14.64
N GLN A 142 23.52 22.34 -13.78
CA GLN A 142 23.98 22.93 -12.52
C GLN A 142 24.35 21.86 -11.50
N VAL A 143 23.55 20.79 -11.43
CA VAL A 143 23.83 19.65 -10.54
C VAL A 143 25.08 18.92 -10.97
N LEU A 144 25.24 18.66 -12.28
CA LEU A 144 26.42 17.95 -12.82
C LEU A 144 27.71 18.75 -12.64
N LYS A 145 27.68 20.07 -12.73
CA LYS A 145 28.86 20.92 -12.46
C LYS A 145 29.42 20.74 -11.06
N LEU A 146 28.60 20.43 -10.04
CA LEU A 146 29.06 20.14 -8.68
C LEU A 146 29.95 18.89 -8.61
N PHE A 147 29.75 17.98 -9.57
CA PHE A 147 30.51 16.73 -9.70
C PHE A 147 31.58 16.78 -10.81
N GLY A 148 31.79 17.96 -11.41
CA GLY A 148 32.74 18.13 -12.53
C GLY A 148 32.33 17.46 -13.85
N ALA A 149 31.04 17.14 -14.00
CA ALA A 149 30.47 16.48 -15.17
C ALA A 149 29.59 17.42 -15.99
N VAL A 150 29.28 17.05 -17.22
CA VAL A 150 28.39 17.76 -18.12
C VAL A 150 27.28 16.81 -18.61
N PRO A 151 26.09 17.30 -19.02
CA PRO A 151 25.00 16.46 -19.49
C PRO A 151 25.34 15.52 -20.64
N SER A 152 26.33 15.87 -21.47
CA SER A 152 26.84 15.05 -22.57
C SER A 152 27.58 13.79 -22.12
N ASP A 153 28.05 13.74 -20.88
CA ASP A 153 28.73 12.57 -20.31
C ASP A 153 27.73 11.44 -19.95
N ILE A 154 26.45 11.78 -19.85
CA ILE A 154 25.40 10.81 -19.54
C ILE A 154 24.90 10.17 -20.85
N PRO A 155 24.98 8.83 -20.97
CA PRO A 155 24.50 8.16 -22.19
C PRO A 155 22.99 8.42 -22.41
N ALA A 156 22.64 8.86 -23.61
CA ALA A 156 21.24 9.10 -23.99
C ALA A 156 20.36 7.83 -23.86
N SER A 157 20.96 6.65 -24.04
CA SER A 157 20.28 5.37 -23.82
C SER A 157 19.81 5.18 -22.38
N LEU A 158 20.60 5.58 -21.40
CA LEU A 158 20.24 5.47 -19.98
C LEU A 158 19.03 6.38 -19.65
N THR A 159 19.07 7.63 -20.08
CA THR A 159 17.97 8.57 -19.87
C THR A 159 16.70 8.12 -20.60
N SER A 160 16.84 7.51 -21.79
CA SER A 160 15.71 6.95 -22.53
C SER A 160 15.08 5.75 -21.81
N VAL A 161 15.88 4.82 -21.30
CA VAL A 161 15.37 3.66 -20.53
C VAL A 161 14.65 4.12 -19.27
N ILE A 162 15.21 5.08 -18.54
CA ILE A 162 14.54 5.64 -17.36
C ILE A 162 13.21 6.32 -17.75
N SER A 163 13.17 7.04 -18.87
CA SER A 163 11.94 7.65 -19.40
C SER A 163 10.88 6.60 -19.69
N VAL A 164 11.25 5.54 -20.43
CA VAL A 164 10.31 4.44 -20.73
C VAL A 164 9.74 3.84 -19.46
N LEU A 165 10.60 3.58 -18.46
CA LEU A 165 10.16 3.02 -17.17
C LEU A 165 9.15 3.96 -16.48
N THR A 166 9.52 5.24 -16.34
CA THR A 166 8.72 6.21 -15.59
C THR A 166 7.42 6.56 -16.30
N ASP A 167 7.48 6.79 -17.60
CA ASP A 167 6.32 7.16 -18.42
C ASP A 167 5.32 5.99 -18.48
N THR A 168 5.83 4.74 -18.59
CA THR A 168 5.00 3.54 -18.56
C THR A 168 4.27 3.41 -17.23
N VAL A 169 4.95 3.56 -16.10
CA VAL A 169 4.32 3.41 -14.78
C VAL A 169 3.21 4.45 -14.61
N PHE A 170 3.44 5.71 -14.97
CA PHE A 170 2.41 6.74 -14.85
C PHE A 170 1.26 6.56 -15.85
N ALA A 171 1.54 6.13 -17.08
CA ALA A 171 0.50 5.85 -18.07
C ALA A 171 -0.42 4.69 -17.61
N PHE A 172 0.16 3.65 -17.00
CA PHE A 172 -0.58 2.48 -16.52
C PHE A 172 -1.03 2.57 -15.06
N LEU A 173 -0.78 3.69 -14.37
CA LEU A 173 -1.22 3.91 -12.99
C LEU A 173 -2.72 3.62 -12.79
N PRO A 174 -3.65 4.02 -13.69
CA PRO A 174 -5.05 3.65 -13.58
C PRO A 174 -5.29 2.15 -13.51
N ALA A 175 -4.54 1.35 -14.27
CA ALA A 175 -4.66 -0.10 -14.25
C ALA A 175 -4.24 -0.70 -12.89
N LEU A 176 -3.18 -0.16 -12.27
CA LEU A 176 -2.75 -0.56 -10.94
C LEU A 176 -3.79 -0.20 -9.87
N ILE A 177 -4.44 0.96 -10.02
CA ILE A 177 -5.49 1.41 -9.10
C ILE A 177 -6.72 0.50 -9.19
N VAL A 178 -7.19 0.17 -10.40
CA VAL A 178 -8.33 -0.73 -10.60
C VAL A 178 -8.02 -2.12 -10.03
N TRP A 179 -6.83 -2.67 -10.33
CA TRP A 179 -6.38 -3.95 -9.77
C TRP A 179 -6.40 -3.94 -8.25
N SER A 180 -5.83 -2.90 -7.64
CA SER A 180 -5.79 -2.77 -6.17
C SER A 180 -7.18 -2.59 -5.57
N THR A 181 -8.09 -1.88 -6.26
CA THR A 181 -9.48 -1.71 -5.85
C THR A 181 -10.22 -3.05 -5.84
N PHE A 182 -10.05 -3.87 -6.90
CA PHE A 182 -10.62 -5.22 -6.92
C PHE A 182 -10.08 -6.08 -5.79
N ARG A 183 -8.77 -6.02 -5.52
CA ARG A 183 -8.16 -6.74 -4.40
C ARG A 183 -8.74 -6.27 -3.05
N TYR A 184 -8.90 -4.98 -2.86
CA TYR A 184 -9.47 -4.40 -1.63
C TYR A 184 -10.90 -4.86 -1.37
N PHE A 185 -11.75 -4.88 -2.40
CA PHE A 185 -13.14 -5.33 -2.31
C PHE A 185 -13.31 -6.85 -2.46
N LYS A 186 -12.20 -7.62 -2.50
CA LYS A 186 -12.20 -9.08 -2.64
C LYS A 186 -12.80 -9.60 -3.95
N GLY A 187 -12.86 -8.77 -4.98
CA GLY A 187 -13.15 -9.17 -6.35
C GLY A 187 -11.97 -9.93 -6.97
N THR A 188 -12.16 -10.45 -8.20
CA THR A 188 -11.11 -11.16 -8.94
C THR A 188 -10.07 -10.16 -9.48
N PRO A 189 -8.81 -10.13 -8.98
CA PRO A 189 -7.84 -9.08 -9.34
C PRO A 189 -7.49 -9.05 -10.84
N ILE A 190 -7.55 -10.21 -11.53
CA ILE A 190 -7.28 -10.30 -12.96
C ILE A 190 -8.32 -9.51 -13.77
N ILE A 191 -9.59 -9.56 -13.37
CA ILE A 191 -10.65 -8.75 -14.01
C ILE A 191 -10.35 -7.27 -13.81
N GLY A 192 -9.87 -6.90 -12.61
CA GLY A 192 -9.43 -5.54 -12.32
C GLY A 192 -8.30 -5.07 -13.24
N ILE A 193 -7.32 -5.93 -13.52
CA ILE A 193 -6.24 -5.61 -14.48
C ILE A 193 -6.83 -5.39 -15.88
N VAL A 194 -7.70 -6.25 -16.35
CA VAL A 194 -8.29 -6.13 -17.70
C VAL A 194 -9.07 -4.82 -17.84
N ILE A 195 -9.94 -4.50 -16.89
CA ILE A 195 -10.70 -3.24 -16.89
C ILE A 195 -9.74 -2.04 -16.84
N GLY A 196 -8.71 -2.09 -15.98
CA GLY A 196 -7.73 -1.04 -15.86
C GLY A 196 -6.92 -0.83 -17.14
N LEU A 197 -6.52 -1.90 -17.84
CA LEU A 197 -5.85 -1.82 -19.15
C LEU A 197 -6.78 -1.28 -20.23
N MET A 198 -8.07 -1.60 -20.18
CA MET A 198 -9.05 -0.99 -21.09
C MET A 198 -9.11 0.53 -20.91
N LEU A 199 -9.08 1.03 -19.69
CA LEU A 199 -9.12 2.48 -19.41
C LEU A 199 -7.91 3.25 -19.96
N VAL A 200 -6.76 2.61 -20.08
CA VAL A 200 -5.52 3.22 -20.60
C VAL A 200 -5.22 2.83 -22.04
N SER A 201 -6.12 2.12 -22.69
CA SER A 201 -5.95 1.68 -24.07
C SER A 201 -5.72 2.86 -25.01
N PRO A 202 -4.72 2.81 -25.89
CA PRO A 202 -4.44 3.87 -26.87
C PRO A 202 -5.54 3.98 -27.95
N ILE A 203 -6.42 2.98 -28.05
CA ILE A 203 -7.57 3.00 -28.97
C ILE A 203 -8.65 3.98 -28.48
N LEU A 204 -8.73 4.17 -27.15
CA LEU A 204 -9.67 5.13 -26.59
C LEU A 204 -9.15 6.55 -26.76
N PRO A 205 -9.98 7.47 -27.25
CA PRO A 205 -9.60 8.88 -27.32
C PRO A 205 -9.36 9.41 -25.91
N ASN A 206 -8.29 10.21 -25.75
CA ASN A 206 -7.96 10.79 -24.46
C ASN A 206 -9.08 11.75 -24.01
N ALA A 207 -9.43 11.72 -22.73
CA ALA A 207 -10.47 12.56 -22.16
C ALA A 207 -10.22 14.06 -22.39
N TYR A 208 -8.97 14.50 -22.36
CA TYR A 208 -8.61 15.91 -22.65
C TYR A 208 -8.85 16.27 -24.12
N SER A 209 -8.49 15.37 -25.06
CA SER A 209 -8.72 15.58 -26.50
C SER A 209 -10.21 15.57 -26.86
N VAL A 210 -11.01 14.87 -26.09
CA VAL A 210 -12.48 14.92 -26.25
C VAL A 210 -13.04 16.21 -25.68
N ALA A 211 -12.51 16.69 -24.55
CA ALA A 211 -12.96 17.90 -23.89
C ALA A 211 -12.63 19.17 -24.69
N ASP A 212 -11.47 19.20 -25.37
CA ASP A 212 -11.06 20.31 -26.23
C ASP A 212 -11.62 20.24 -27.69
N GLY A 213 -12.36 19.16 -27.99
CA GLY A 213 -13.00 18.95 -29.28
C GLY A 213 -12.09 18.42 -30.40
N SER A 214 -10.82 18.07 -30.09
CA SER A 214 -9.87 17.52 -31.07
C SER A 214 -10.11 16.04 -31.39
N ALA A 215 -10.84 15.34 -30.53
CA ALA A 215 -11.24 13.94 -30.73
C ALA A 215 -12.73 13.73 -30.40
N LYS A 216 -13.33 12.71 -30.99
CA LYS A 216 -14.71 12.30 -30.66
C LYS A 216 -14.71 11.13 -29.70
N ALA A 217 -15.54 11.21 -28.64
CA ALA A 217 -15.75 10.09 -27.74
C ALA A 217 -16.35 8.87 -28.46
N ILE A 218 -15.96 7.67 -28.06
CA ILE A 218 -16.62 6.46 -28.49
C ILE A 218 -17.93 6.34 -27.70
N MET A 219 -19.05 6.31 -28.40
CA MET A 219 -20.38 6.24 -27.76
C MET A 219 -20.82 4.80 -27.59
N LEU A 220 -20.86 4.31 -26.34
CA LEU A 220 -21.43 3.00 -26.01
C LEU A 220 -22.95 3.15 -25.88
N PHE A 221 -23.70 2.26 -26.56
CA PHE A 221 -25.16 2.32 -26.66
C PHE A 221 -25.72 3.65 -27.20
N GLY A 222 -24.90 4.48 -27.86
CA GLY A 222 -25.32 5.74 -28.44
C GLY A 222 -25.47 6.93 -27.48
N TRP A 223 -25.34 6.71 -26.15
CA TRP A 223 -25.51 7.74 -25.14
C TRP A 223 -24.39 7.82 -24.10
N LEU A 224 -23.64 6.74 -23.87
CA LEU A 224 -22.58 6.71 -22.88
C LEU A 224 -21.20 6.97 -23.53
N PRO A 225 -20.55 8.12 -23.28
CA PRO A 225 -19.24 8.38 -23.84
C PRO A 225 -18.16 7.56 -23.11
N VAL A 226 -17.40 6.78 -23.89
CA VAL A 226 -16.23 6.03 -23.40
C VAL A 226 -14.98 6.77 -23.86
N VAL A 227 -14.18 7.20 -22.89
CA VAL A 227 -12.93 7.94 -23.12
C VAL A 227 -11.78 7.28 -22.35
N GLY A 228 -10.58 7.43 -22.87
CA GLY A 228 -9.35 6.96 -22.21
C GLY A 228 -9.07 7.79 -20.95
N SER A 229 -8.70 7.10 -19.88
CA SER A 229 -8.44 7.70 -18.57
C SER A 229 -6.96 7.63 -18.19
N GLN A 230 -6.07 7.80 -19.17
CA GLN A 230 -4.63 7.82 -18.97
C GLN A 230 -4.25 8.87 -17.94
N GLY A 231 -3.58 8.46 -16.86
CA GLY A 231 -3.20 9.34 -15.75
C GLY A 231 -4.34 9.75 -14.80
N SER A 232 -5.59 9.32 -15.04
CA SER A 232 -6.74 9.68 -14.18
C SER A 232 -6.94 8.66 -13.05
N VAL A 233 -6.62 9.09 -11.83
CA VAL A 233 -6.79 8.31 -10.60
C VAL A 233 -8.28 8.13 -10.26
N LEU A 234 -9.06 9.21 -10.39
CA LEU A 234 -10.45 9.21 -9.94
C LEU A 234 -11.33 8.29 -10.78
N THR A 235 -11.18 8.32 -12.11
CA THR A 235 -11.91 7.45 -13.03
C THR A 235 -11.59 5.97 -12.76
N ALA A 236 -10.30 5.67 -12.48
CA ALA A 236 -9.86 4.33 -12.15
C ALA A 236 -10.48 3.80 -10.84
N LEU A 237 -10.57 4.66 -9.80
CA LEU A 237 -11.22 4.30 -8.54
C LEU A 237 -12.70 4.00 -8.74
N VAL A 238 -13.42 4.84 -9.50
CA VAL A 238 -14.86 4.66 -9.78
C VAL A 238 -15.08 3.38 -10.58
N ALA A 239 -14.33 3.17 -11.67
CA ALA A 239 -14.43 1.97 -12.49
C ALA A 239 -14.09 0.71 -11.68
N GLY A 240 -13.05 0.77 -10.84
CA GLY A 240 -12.68 -0.32 -9.96
C GLY A 240 -13.74 -0.63 -8.91
N PHE A 241 -14.35 0.38 -8.32
CA PHE A 241 -15.43 0.21 -7.33
C PHE A 241 -16.67 -0.42 -7.95
N ILE A 242 -17.11 0.08 -9.11
CA ILE A 242 -18.29 -0.46 -9.83
C ILE A 242 -18.01 -1.89 -10.25
N GLY A 243 -16.87 -2.15 -10.91
CA GLY A 243 -16.53 -3.48 -11.42
C GLY A 243 -16.30 -4.53 -10.32
N ALA A 244 -15.82 -4.13 -9.14
CA ALA A 244 -15.61 -5.05 -8.02
C ALA A 244 -16.93 -5.41 -7.28
N LYS A 245 -17.99 -4.63 -7.51
CA LYS A 245 -19.31 -4.82 -6.88
C LYS A 245 -20.32 -5.54 -7.78
N LEU A 246 -20.06 -5.59 -9.08
CA LEU A 246 -20.80 -6.39 -10.07
C LEU A 246 -20.35 -7.85 -10.04
#